data_4793937845fa985cf82c7b796894b10a
#
_entry.id   4793937845fa985cf82c7b796894b10a
#
_cell.length_a   1.000
_cell.length_b   1.000
_cell.length_c   1.000
_cell.angle_alpha   90.00
_cell.angle_beta   90.00
_cell.angle_gamma   90.00
#
_symmetry.space_group_name_H-M   'P 1'
#
loop_
_entity.id
_entity.type
_entity.pdbx_description
1 polymer ?
#
loop_
_entity_poly.entity_id
_entity_poly.type
_entity_poly.pdbx_seq_one_letter_code
_entity_poly.pdbx_strand_id
1 'polypeptide(L)'
;MDDLIYNQTKIPKNQWRYGLRTSAATGCGWIATYNALRLMNYRSQPEDLIRYYERQFPIVHGNAGTTILGPALFFIHHGFPVEVVSDREKFDEVAKRSHVCILFYYWRKKYKVGAHFTTVRCEDDRFVGYNTYTNSVGPDDYGTSLDGFLKTRKYVAPVLICIRDKR
;
A
#
# COMPACT_ATOMS: atom_id res chain seq x y z
N MET A 1 6.63 -15.83 11.62
CA MET A 1 5.43 -15.23 12.24
C MET A 1 5.18 -13.90 11.54
N ASP A 2 4.02 -13.77 10.93
CA ASP A 2 3.76 -12.68 9.99
C ASP A 2 3.41 -11.39 10.75
N ASP A 3 4.40 -10.53 10.93
CA ASP A 3 4.21 -9.20 11.53
C ASP A 3 3.56 -8.22 10.53
N LEU A 4 2.60 -8.71 9.72
CA LEU A 4 1.90 -7.88 8.75
C LEU A 4 0.90 -6.95 9.43
N ILE A 5 0.78 -5.74 8.93
CA ILE A 5 -0.17 -4.75 9.43
C ILE A 5 -1.46 -4.85 8.58
N TYR A 6 -2.48 -5.48 9.13
CA TYR A 6 -3.77 -5.66 8.45
C TYR A 6 -4.71 -4.47 8.60
N ASN A 7 -4.50 -3.65 9.63
CA ASN A 7 -5.38 -2.53 9.95
C ASN A 7 -4.61 -1.42 10.67
N GLN A 8 -4.28 -0.37 9.94
CA GLN A 8 -3.55 0.77 10.50
C GLN A 8 -4.31 1.50 11.62
N THR A 9 -5.64 1.44 11.63
CA THR A 9 -6.42 2.14 12.67
C THR A 9 -6.26 1.52 14.06
N LYS A 10 -5.75 0.29 14.14
CA LYS A 10 -5.44 -0.40 15.40
C LYS A 10 -4.05 -0.08 15.95
N ILE A 11 -3.22 0.66 15.20
CA ILE A 11 -1.91 1.10 15.70
C ILE A 11 -2.14 2.10 16.84
N PRO A 12 -1.56 1.87 18.04
CA PRO A 12 -1.69 2.79 19.16
C PRO A 12 -1.23 4.20 18.80
N LYS A 13 -1.92 5.23 19.28
CA LYS A 13 -1.66 6.64 18.93
C LYS A 13 -0.26 7.13 19.30
N ASN A 14 0.37 6.51 20.28
CA ASN A 14 1.74 6.82 20.76
C ASN A 14 2.80 5.97 20.06
N GLN A 15 2.42 5.03 19.20
CA GLN A 15 3.33 4.15 18.46
C GLN A 15 3.38 4.61 16.99
N TRP A 16 4.60 4.69 16.43
CA TRP A 16 4.84 4.96 15.02
C TRP A 16 4.11 6.19 14.48
N ARG A 17 4.53 7.35 14.91
CA ARG A 17 4.04 8.61 14.34
C ARG A 17 4.65 8.83 12.96
N TYR A 18 3.87 9.43 12.06
CA TYR A 18 4.31 9.86 10.74
C TYR A 18 4.04 11.36 10.57
N GLY A 19 5.10 12.13 10.50
CA GLY A 19 5.02 13.58 10.56
C GLY A 19 4.37 14.06 11.87
N LEU A 20 3.44 14.99 11.76
CA LEU A 20 2.70 15.52 12.90
C LEU A 20 1.49 14.66 13.31
N ARG A 21 1.20 13.60 12.55
CA ARG A 21 0.03 12.75 12.78
C ARG A 21 0.41 11.35 13.27
N THR A 22 -0.60 10.57 13.63
CA THR A 22 -0.43 9.16 13.97
C THR A 22 -0.37 8.33 12.69
N SER A 23 0.39 7.23 12.69
CA SER A 23 0.40 6.29 11.57
C SER A 23 -0.97 5.66 11.30
N ALA A 24 -1.82 5.56 12.33
CA ALA A 24 -3.21 5.17 12.17
C ALA A 24 -4.00 6.11 11.24
N ALA A 25 -3.65 7.39 11.18
CA ALA A 25 -4.33 8.39 10.35
C ALA A 25 -3.71 8.54 8.95
N THR A 26 -2.38 8.54 8.84
CA THR A 26 -1.67 8.94 7.60
C THR A 26 -0.58 7.97 7.16
N GLY A 27 -0.41 6.84 7.84
CA GLY A 27 0.71 5.90 7.63
C GLY A 27 0.55 4.93 6.47
N CYS A 28 -0.53 4.96 5.68
CA CYS A 28 -0.80 3.92 4.69
C CYS A 28 0.34 3.69 3.68
N GLY A 29 1.09 4.74 3.31
CA GLY A 29 2.21 4.63 2.36
C GLY A 29 3.37 3.78 2.91
N TRP A 30 3.88 4.09 4.11
CA TRP A 30 4.96 3.30 4.71
C TRP A 30 4.48 1.91 5.13
N ILE A 31 3.21 1.77 5.56
CA ILE A 31 2.62 0.47 5.91
C ILE A 31 2.54 -0.43 4.69
N ALA A 32 2.09 0.10 3.55
CA ALA A 32 2.06 -0.68 2.31
C ALA A 32 3.46 -1.14 1.90
N THR A 33 4.47 -0.29 2.03
CA THR A 33 5.87 -0.66 1.79
C THR A 33 6.37 -1.72 2.78
N TYR A 34 6.05 -1.58 4.07
CA TYR A 34 6.39 -2.55 5.10
C TYR A 34 5.80 -3.93 4.78
N ASN A 35 4.50 -3.99 4.52
CA ASN A 35 3.83 -5.25 4.18
C ASN A 35 4.41 -5.87 2.89
N ALA A 36 4.70 -5.06 1.87
CA ALA A 36 5.30 -5.55 0.63
C ALA A 36 6.68 -6.18 0.87
N LEU A 37 7.54 -5.55 1.67
CA LEU A 37 8.84 -6.11 2.05
C LEU A 37 8.68 -7.43 2.83
N ARG A 38 7.76 -7.48 3.80
CA ARG A 38 7.50 -8.68 4.60
C ARG A 38 7.00 -9.84 3.74
N LEU A 39 6.09 -9.59 2.81
CA LEU A 39 5.58 -10.59 1.87
C LEU A 39 6.65 -11.14 0.91
N MET A 40 7.69 -10.37 0.63
CA MET A 40 8.86 -10.79 -0.13
C MET A 40 9.99 -11.35 0.75
N ASN A 41 9.74 -11.58 2.06
CA ASN A 41 10.72 -12.07 3.03
C ASN A 41 11.92 -11.15 3.30
N TYR A 42 11.75 -9.84 3.11
CA TYR A 42 12.73 -8.84 3.54
C TYR A 42 12.41 -8.35 4.95
N ARG A 43 13.44 -8.24 5.78
CA ARG A 43 13.30 -7.65 7.11
C ARG A 43 13.35 -6.12 6.99
N SER A 44 12.46 -5.46 7.68
CA SER A 44 12.44 -4.00 7.83
C SER A 44 11.83 -3.63 9.16
N GLN A 45 12.25 -2.50 9.71
CA GLN A 45 11.65 -1.95 10.93
C GLN A 45 10.72 -0.80 10.55
N PRO A 46 9.53 -0.70 11.17
CA PRO A 46 8.61 0.40 10.91
C PRO A 46 9.27 1.78 11.06
N GLU A 47 10.11 1.96 12.08
CA GLU A 47 10.79 3.21 12.37
C GLU A 47 11.73 3.67 11.25
N ASP A 48 12.42 2.74 10.59
CA ASP A 48 13.33 3.05 9.49
C ASP A 48 12.54 3.49 8.25
N LEU A 49 11.43 2.83 7.96
CA LEU A 49 10.52 3.21 6.88
C LEU A 49 9.89 4.57 7.14
N ILE A 50 9.37 4.81 8.33
CA ILE A 50 8.79 6.10 8.72
C ILE A 50 9.81 7.21 8.51
N ARG A 51 11.04 7.04 9.03
CA ARG A 51 12.12 8.01 8.89
C ARG A 51 12.49 8.27 7.43
N TYR A 52 12.51 7.22 6.60
CA TYR A 52 12.75 7.36 5.17
C TYR A 52 11.66 8.19 4.50
N TYR A 53 10.40 7.85 4.75
CA TYR A 53 9.26 8.55 4.15
C TYR A 53 9.13 10.00 4.63
N GLU A 54 9.40 10.29 5.88
CA GLU A 54 9.40 11.65 6.41
C GLU A 54 10.43 12.55 5.73
N ARG A 55 11.57 11.99 5.31
CA ARG A 55 12.64 12.75 4.63
C ARG A 55 12.40 12.95 3.15
N GLN A 56 11.76 12.00 2.49
CA GLN A 56 11.71 11.94 1.04
C GLN A 56 10.34 12.32 0.45
N PHE A 57 9.26 11.93 1.06
CA PHE A 57 7.95 11.91 0.41
C PHE A 57 6.78 12.48 1.23
N PRO A 58 6.97 13.33 2.23
CA PRO A 58 5.83 13.79 3.02
C PRO A 58 5.00 14.80 2.24
N ILE A 59 3.67 14.63 2.26
CA ILE A 59 2.74 15.65 1.81
C ILE A 59 2.36 16.48 3.03
N VAL A 60 2.60 17.81 2.96
CA VAL A 60 2.31 18.73 4.08
C VAL A 60 2.92 18.21 5.40
N HIS A 61 4.24 17.94 5.41
CA HIS A 61 4.96 17.40 6.57
C HIS A 61 4.35 16.10 7.15
N GLY A 62 3.81 15.24 6.27
CA GLY A 62 3.16 13.99 6.65
C GLY A 62 1.69 14.12 7.05
N ASN A 63 1.15 15.35 7.18
CA ASN A 63 -0.26 15.56 7.56
C ASN A 63 -1.27 15.04 6.54
N ALA A 64 -0.89 14.96 5.26
CA ALA A 64 -1.70 14.42 4.17
C ALA A 64 -1.17 13.08 3.63
N GLY A 65 -0.27 12.41 4.37
CA GLY A 65 0.30 11.12 3.99
C GLY A 65 1.51 11.23 3.08
N THR A 66 1.66 10.26 2.18
CA THR A 66 2.80 10.06 1.29
C THR A 66 2.40 10.37 -0.15
N THR A 67 3.32 10.89 -0.97
CA THR A 67 3.10 11.10 -2.40
C THR A 67 2.78 9.78 -3.12
N ILE A 68 1.98 9.84 -4.20
CA ILE A 68 1.51 8.64 -4.93
C ILE A 68 2.67 7.76 -5.39
N LEU A 69 3.78 8.34 -5.84
CA LEU A 69 4.96 7.61 -6.28
C LEU A 69 5.96 7.29 -5.17
N GLY A 70 5.70 7.70 -3.94
CA GLY A 70 6.61 7.46 -2.81
C GLY A 70 7.02 5.99 -2.66
N PRO A 71 6.08 5.03 -2.62
CA PRO A 71 6.43 3.62 -2.56
C PRO A 71 7.25 3.13 -3.78
N ALA A 72 6.91 3.57 -5.00
CA ALA A 72 7.68 3.20 -6.19
C ALA A 72 9.14 3.65 -6.09
N LEU A 73 9.36 4.90 -5.71
CA LEU A 73 10.71 5.47 -5.54
C LEU A 73 11.47 4.78 -4.42
N PHE A 74 10.81 4.40 -3.32
CA PHE A 74 11.44 3.60 -2.28
C PHE A 74 12.04 2.32 -2.84
N PHE A 75 11.24 1.53 -3.56
CA PHE A 75 11.70 0.25 -4.11
C PHE A 75 12.77 0.42 -5.18
N ILE A 76 12.65 1.42 -6.05
CA ILE A 76 13.67 1.76 -7.07
C ILE A 76 15.00 2.11 -6.39
N HIS A 77 15.00 2.98 -5.38
CA HIS A 77 16.20 3.38 -4.64
C HIS A 77 16.87 2.20 -3.92
N HIS A 78 16.09 1.17 -3.58
CA HIS A 78 16.62 -0.05 -2.95
C HIS A 78 16.90 -1.17 -3.95
N GLY A 79 16.90 -0.87 -5.26
CA GLY A 79 17.33 -1.79 -6.33
C GLY A 79 16.31 -2.85 -6.72
N PHE A 80 15.04 -2.69 -6.37
CA PHE A 80 13.97 -3.58 -6.84
C PHE A 80 13.50 -3.17 -8.23
N PRO A 81 13.24 -4.15 -9.13
CA PRO A 81 12.53 -3.87 -10.38
C PRO A 81 11.08 -3.44 -10.08
N VAL A 82 10.69 -2.27 -10.56
CA VAL A 82 9.36 -1.68 -10.34
C VAL A 82 8.72 -1.30 -11.67
N GLU A 83 7.44 -1.63 -11.80
CA GLU A 83 6.59 -1.20 -12.90
C GLU A 83 5.39 -0.43 -12.33
N VAL A 84 5.16 0.80 -12.81
CA VAL A 84 4.03 1.63 -12.38
C VAL A 84 2.99 1.63 -13.49
N VAL A 85 1.76 1.23 -13.16
CA VAL A 85 0.66 1.07 -14.10
C VAL A 85 -0.52 1.93 -13.68
N SER A 86 -1.05 2.73 -14.60
CA SER A 86 -2.29 3.51 -14.42
C SER A 86 -3.44 3.00 -15.30
N ASP A 87 -3.13 2.20 -16.31
CA ASP A 87 -4.11 1.55 -17.18
C ASP A 87 -4.73 0.35 -16.45
N ARG A 88 -5.99 0.49 -16.05
CA ARG A 88 -6.71 -0.51 -15.26
C ARG A 88 -6.87 -1.85 -15.97
N GLU A 89 -6.94 -1.84 -17.31
CA GLU A 89 -7.08 -3.08 -18.10
C GLU A 89 -5.85 -3.98 -17.99
N LYS A 90 -4.69 -3.40 -17.65
CA LYS A 90 -3.42 -4.14 -17.46
C LYS A 90 -3.17 -4.58 -16.02
N PHE A 91 -3.98 -4.15 -15.05
CA PHE A 91 -3.73 -4.39 -13.63
C PHE A 91 -3.60 -5.86 -13.30
N ASP A 92 -4.56 -6.67 -13.74
CA ASP A 92 -4.61 -8.10 -13.42
C ASP A 92 -3.40 -8.85 -14.02
N GLU A 93 -3.06 -8.55 -15.28
CA GLU A 93 -1.89 -9.17 -15.95
C GLU A 93 -0.58 -8.82 -15.25
N VAL A 94 -0.36 -7.52 -14.99
CA VAL A 94 0.90 -7.07 -14.40
C VAL A 94 1.02 -7.52 -12.94
N ALA A 95 -0.07 -7.51 -12.18
CA ALA A 95 -0.08 -7.98 -10.81
C ALA A 95 0.23 -9.48 -10.70
N LYS A 96 -0.30 -10.30 -11.60
CA LYS A 96 -0.05 -11.76 -11.62
C LYS A 96 1.41 -12.13 -11.86
N ARG A 97 2.14 -11.34 -12.63
CA ARG A 97 3.58 -11.55 -12.89
C ARG A 97 4.51 -10.88 -11.88
N SER A 98 3.96 -10.20 -10.89
CA SER A 98 4.70 -9.49 -9.84
C SER A 98 4.69 -10.27 -8.54
N HIS A 99 5.74 -10.11 -7.71
CA HIS A 99 5.80 -10.76 -6.40
C HIS A 99 4.82 -10.14 -5.40
N VAL A 100 4.66 -8.82 -5.50
CA VAL A 100 3.75 -8.02 -4.70
C VAL A 100 3.46 -6.70 -5.41
N CYS A 101 2.30 -6.14 -5.16
CA CYS A 101 1.94 -4.81 -5.65
C CYS A 101 1.51 -3.90 -4.50
N ILE A 102 1.62 -2.59 -4.73
CA ILE A 102 0.99 -1.58 -3.91
C ILE A 102 -0.05 -0.88 -4.76
N LEU A 103 -1.30 -0.93 -4.34
CA LEU A 103 -2.42 -0.30 -5.01
C LEU A 103 -2.76 1.00 -4.30
N PHE A 104 -2.67 2.10 -5.03
CA PHE A 104 -3.16 3.42 -4.62
C PHE A 104 -4.51 3.69 -5.25
N TYR A 105 -5.43 4.32 -4.50
CA TYR A 105 -6.72 4.78 -5.02
C TYR A 105 -7.30 5.88 -4.16
N TYR A 106 -8.20 6.68 -4.77
CA TYR A 106 -9.08 7.58 -4.04
C TYR A 106 -10.43 6.93 -3.76
N TRP A 107 -10.95 7.19 -2.56
CA TRP A 107 -12.29 6.80 -2.15
C TRP A 107 -13.15 8.00 -1.80
N ARG A 108 -14.46 7.89 -1.98
CA ARG A 108 -15.42 8.92 -1.65
C ARG A 108 -16.55 8.31 -0.81
N LYS A 109 -16.84 8.92 0.34
CA LYS A 109 -17.99 8.58 1.18
C LYS A 109 -18.73 9.87 1.50
N LYS A 110 -19.99 9.98 1.05
CA LYS A 110 -20.91 11.11 1.31
C LYS A 110 -20.22 12.49 1.17
N TYR A 111 -19.62 13.01 2.22
CA TYR A 111 -18.95 14.32 2.27
C TYR A 111 -17.44 14.24 2.48
N LYS A 112 -16.87 13.07 2.42
CA LYS A 112 -15.43 12.84 2.63
C LYS A 112 -14.80 12.20 1.40
N VAL A 113 -13.64 12.70 1.04
CA VAL A 113 -12.75 12.10 0.05
C VAL A 113 -11.44 11.76 0.76
N GLY A 114 -10.90 10.62 0.48
CA GLY A 114 -9.60 10.22 0.98
C GLY A 114 -8.83 9.43 -0.05
N ALA A 115 -7.56 9.22 0.23
CA ALA A 115 -6.66 8.39 -0.56
C ALA A 115 -6.14 7.26 0.32
N HIS A 116 -5.80 6.13 -0.29
CA HIS A 116 -5.28 4.99 0.43
C HIS A 116 -4.24 4.23 -0.38
N PHE A 117 -3.26 3.68 0.33
CA PHE A 117 -2.36 2.67 -0.16
C PHE A 117 -2.67 1.33 0.52
N THR A 118 -2.79 0.28 -0.26
CA THR A 118 -2.91 -1.09 0.23
C THR A 118 -1.90 -1.98 -0.46
N THR A 119 -1.39 -2.97 0.23
CA THR A 119 -0.53 -3.99 -0.38
C THR A 119 -1.40 -5.06 -0.98
N VAL A 120 -1.07 -5.53 -2.17
CA VAL A 120 -1.84 -6.54 -2.91
C VAL A 120 -0.90 -7.65 -3.37
N ARG A 121 -1.35 -8.89 -3.26
CA ARG A 121 -0.67 -10.07 -3.81
C ARG A 121 -1.66 -10.94 -4.57
N CYS A 122 -1.17 -11.58 -5.64
CA CYS A 122 -1.93 -12.63 -6.32
C CYS A 122 -1.56 -13.98 -5.69
N GLU A 123 -2.54 -14.71 -5.20
CA GLU A 123 -2.43 -16.04 -4.60
C GLU A 123 -3.51 -16.94 -5.22
N ASP A 124 -3.10 -18.05 -5.83
CA ASP A 124 -4.01 -19.01 -6.49
C ASP A 124 -5.04 -18.32 -7.42
N ASP A 125 -4.56 -17.45 -8.31
CA ASP A 125 -5.35 -16.62 -9.24
C ASP A 125 -6.37 -15.66 -8.59
N ARG A 126 -6.28 -15.44 -7.29
CA ARG A 126 -7.07 -14.44 -6.57
C ARG A 126 -6.18 -13.34 -6.03
N PHE A 127 -6.71 -12.14 -5.97
CA PHE A 127 -6.02 -11.01 -5.36
C PHE A 127 -6.42 -10.87 -3.90
N VAL A 128 -5.44 -10.70 -3.04
CA VAL A 128 -5.63 -10.44 -1.62
C VAL A 128 -4.98 -9.12 -1.25
N GLY A 129 -5.68 -8.32 -0.44
CA GLY A 129 -5.25 -7.01 0.02
C GLY A 129 -4.89 -7.01 1.50
N TYR A 130 -3.92 -6.19 1.87
CA TYR A 130 -3.44 -6.03 3.24
C TYR A 130 -3.56 -4.56 3.65
N ASN A 131 -4.13 -4.29 4.82
CA ASN A 131 -4.44 -2.94 5.31
C ASN A 131 -5.48 -2.21 4.45
N THR A 132 -6.55 -2.92 4.07
CA THR A 132 -7.58 -2.41 3.17
C THR A 132 -8.65 -1.60 3.90
N TYR A 133 -9.19 -2.15 4.98
CA TYR A 133 -10.33 -1.59 5.69
C TYR A 133 -10.04 -1.31 7.16
N THR A 134 -10.87 -0.45 7.76
CA THR A 134 -10.80 -0.13 9.19
C THR A 134 -11.26 -1.27 10.11
N ASN A 135 -11.81 -2.32 9.56
CA ASN A 135 -12.24 -3.54 10.27
C ASN A 135 -11.48 -4.80 9.83
N SER A 136 -10.46 -4.69 8.99
CA SER A 136 -9.65 -5.84 8.58
C SER A 136 -8.97 -6.50 9.77
N VAL A 137 -9.00 -7.83 9.81
CA VAL A 137 -8.35 -8.68 10.82
C VAL A 137 -7.34 -9.66 10.22
N GLY A 138 -7.25 -9.68 8.90
CA GLY A 138 -6.39 -10.52 8.08
C GLY A 138 -6.37 -10.00 6.65
N PRO A 139 -5.87 -10.79 5.68
CA PRO A 139 -5.96 -10.46 4.26
C PRO A 139 -7.42 -10.32 3.82
N ASP A 140 -7.70 -9.30 3.01
CA ASP A 140 -9.02 -9.06 2.43
C ASP A 140 -9.06 -9.60 1.00
N ASP A 141 -10.09 -10.39 0.69
CA ASP A 141 -10.28 -10.96 -0.66
C ASP A 141 -10.79 -9.90 -1.64
N TYR A 142 -10.03 -9.67 -2.71
CA TYR A 142 -10.39 -8.78 -3.81
C TYR A 142 -11.00 -9.50 -5.01
N GLY A 143 -11.08 -10.84 -4.96
CA GLY A 143 -11.56 -11.67 -6.05
C GLY A 143 -10.49 -11.92 -7.12
N THR A 144 -10.95 -12.22 -8.33
CA THR A 144 -10.08 -12.58 -9.47
C THR A 144 -9.69 -11.40 -10.36
N SER A 145 -10.20 -10.19 -10.08
CA SER A 145 -9.91 -8.98 -10.86
C SER A 145 -9.80 -7.75 -9.97
N LEU A 146 -8.67 -7.06 -10.06
CA LEU A 146 -8.44 -5.77 -9.39
C LEU A 146 -9.34 -4.67 -9.96
N ASP A 147 -9.57 -4.67 -11.27
CA ASP A 147 -10.49 -3.72 -11.89
C ASP A 147 -11.92 -3.94 -11.42
N GLY A 148 -12.34 -5.22 -11.31
CA GLY A 148 -13.64 -5.60 -10.74
C GLY A 148 -13.81 -5.13 -9.29
N PHE A 149 -12.77 -5.33 -8.45
CA PHE A 149 -12.74 -4.83 -7.07
C PHE A 149 -12.90 -3.31 -7.01
N LEU A 150 -12.11 -2.57 -7.81
CA LEU A 150 -12.14 -1.10 -7.84
C LEU A 150 -13.50 -0.56 -8.29
N LYS A 151 -14.13 -1.18 -9.31
CA LYS A 151 -15.46 -0.81 -9.82
C LYS A 151 -16.54 -1.04 -8.76
N THR A 152 -16.55 -2.21 -8.13
CA THR A 152 -17.51 -2.57 -7.08
C THR A 152 -17.45 -1.60 -5.91
N ARG A 153 -16.23 -1.14 -5.54
CA ARG A 153 -16.03 -0.19 -4.43
C ARG A 153 -16.14 1.26 -4.86
N LYS A 154 -16.30 1.54 -6.16
CA LYS A 154 -16.35 2.90 -6.74
C LYS A 154 -15.08 3.71 -6.41
N TYR A 155 -13.93 3.04 -6.37
CA TYR A 155 -12.64 3.69 -6.20
C TYR A 155 -12.18 4.29 -7.53
N VAL A 156 -11.52 5.45 -7.47
CA VAL A 156 -11.17 6.24 -8.65
C VAL A 156 -9.68 6.57 -8.70
N ALA A 157 -9.22 6.90 -9.90
CA ALA A 157 -7.82 7.25 -10.20
C ALA A 157 -6.80 6.28 -9.58
N PRO A 158 -6.95 4.95 -9.76
CA PRO A 158 -6.04 3.99 -9.18
C PRO A 158 -4.69 4.01 -9.90
N VAL A 159 -3.65 3.74 -9.13
CA VAL A 159 -2.29 3.48 -9.63
C VAL A 159 -1.80 2.18 -8.98
N LEU A 160 -1.29 1.28 -9.79
CA LEU A 160 -0.71 0.02 -9.34
C LEU A 160 0.82 0.08 -9.45
N ILE A 161 1.50 -0.11 -8.35
CA ILE A 161 2.96 -0.17 -8.25
C ILE A 161 3.33 -1.64 -8.07
N CYS A 162 3.88 -2.23 -9.12
CA CYS A 162 4.20 -3.66 -9.18
C CYS A 162 5.68 -3.87 -8.91
N ILE A 163 6.00 -4.76 -7.98
CA ILE A 163 7.35 -4.96 -7.48
C ILE A 163 7.74 -6.41 -7.72
N ARG A 164 8.91 -6.61 -8.31
CA ARG A 164 9.53 -7.93 -8.46
C ARG A 164 10.69 -8.07 -7.49
N ASP A 165 10.92 -9.29 -7.02
CA ASP A 165 12.08 -9.58 -6.18
C ASP A 165 13.37 -9.31 -6.96
N LYS A 166 14.36 -8.78 -6.29
CA LYS A 166 15.68 -8.46 -6.84
C LYS A 166 16.71 -9.59 -6.68
N ARG A 167 16.31 -10.69 -6.00
CA ARG A 167 17.14 -11.89 -5.82
C ARG A 167 17.02 -12.81 -7.01
#